data_5c16c822e2fb71bcc4ab73467c15aaa2
#
_entry.id   5c16c822e2fb71bcc4ab73467c15aaa2
#
_cell.length_a   1.000
_cell.length_b   1.000
_cell.length_c   1.000
_cell.angle_alpha   90.00
_cell.angle_beta   90.00
_cell.angle_gamma   90.00
#
_symmetry.space_group_name_H-M   'P 1'
#
loop_
_entity.id
_entity.type
_entity.pdbx_description
1 polymer ?
#
loop_
_entity_poly.entity_id
_entity_poly.type
_entity_poly.pdbx_seq_one_letter_code
_entity_poly.pdbx_strand_id
1 'polypeptide(L)'
;VAIMTSCIKNNVGFFMNTDSMLAKDVSHYALTKSHVVDWMKMFADQVKMVDMKLDHFYGPKDKNTKFVAFVLEKLLRNEPSIDLTAGTQTRDFIYVDDVVEAYVTVINNLDKISLGNVAVFEVGTNVKTSIRYLVTKLKELTKSKTVLNFGAVPYRRHEMLDYDVNTT
;
A
#
# COMPACT_ATOMS: atom_id res chain seq x y z
N VAL A 1 19.29 3.67 9.89
CA VAL A 1 20.69 4.15 9.85
C VAL A 1 21.66 2.99 9.66
N ALA A 2 21.72 2.02 10.60
CA ALA A 2 22.69 0.93 10.56
C ALA A 2 22.76 0.17 9.21
N ILE A 3 21.61 -0.15 8.62
CA ILE A 3 21.52 -0.82 7.31
C ILE A 3 22.16 0.04 6.21
N MET A 4 21.84 1.32 6.14
CA MET A 4 22.38 2.23 5.11
C MET A 4 23.90 2.40 5.25
N THR A 5 24.40 2.56 6.49
CA THR A 5 25.83 2.56 6.75
C THR A 5 26.50 1.25 6.34
N SER A 6 25.83 0.11 6.54
CA SER A 6 26.32 -1.19 6.08
C SER A 6 26.37 -1.30 4.57
N CYS A 7 25.35 -0.77 3.87
CA CYS A 7 25.33 -0.72 2.40
C CYS A 7 26.56 0.02 1.86
N ILE A 8 26.88 1.19 2.42
CA ILE A 8 28.05 1.97 2.02
C ILE A 8 29.35 1.18 2.26
N LYS A 9 29.52 0.65 3.47
CA LYS A 9 30.71 -0.13 3.85
C LYS A 9 30.98 -1.32 2.92
N ASN A 10 29.92 -1.92 2.37
CA ASN A 10 30.01 -3.12 1.54
C ASN A 10 29.82 -2.82 0.05
N ASN A 11 29.91 -1.56 -0.37
CA ASN A 11 29.77 -1.13 -1.76
C ASN A 11 28.47 -1.66 -2.43
N VAL A 12 27.35 -1.65 -1.70
CA VAL A 12 26.04 -2.02 -2.25
C VAL A 12 25.62 -0.99 -3.28
N GLY A 13 25.25 -1.44 -4.47
CA GLY A 13 24.95 -0.55 -5.61
C GLY A 13 23.66 0.27 -5.44
N PHE A 14 22.67 -0.25 -4.70
CA PHE A 14 21.43 0.47 -4.43
C PHE A 14 20.77 -0.02 -3.15
N PHE A 15 19.92 0.82 -2.58
CA PHE A 15 19.03 0.50 -1.46
C PHE A 15 17.58 0.81 -1.86
N MET A 16 16.70 -0.17 -1.76
CA MET A 16 15.29 -0.01 -2.09
C MET A 16 14.45 -0.19 -0.82
N ASN A 17 13.66 0.83 -0.49
CA ASN A 17 12.71 0.82 0.61
C ASN A 17 11.31 0.54 0.09
N THR A 18 10.51 -0.15 0.90
CA THR A 18 9.06 -0.24 0.70
C THR A 18 8.38 0.71 1.66
N ASP A 19 7.77 1.75 1.15
CA ASP A 19 7.00 2.73 1.92
C ASP A 19 5.50 2.52 1.71
N SER A 20 4.69 3.44 2.21
CA SER A 20 3.24 3.43 2.15
C SER A 20 2.72 4.78 1.67
N MET A 21 1.63 4.77 0.92
CA MET A 21 0.90 5.98 0.53
C MET A 21 0.19 6.68 1.71
N LEU A 22 0.18 6.07 2.90
CA LEU A 22 -0.44 6.68 4.08
C LEU A 22 0.30 7.96 4.49
N ALA A 23 -0.46 9.03 4.74
CA ALA A 23 0.10 10.24 5.30
C ALA A 23 0.74 9.98 6.69
N LYS A 24 1.88 10.61 6.96
CA LYS A 24 2.72 10.35 8.15
C LYS A 24 2.02 10.55 9.50
N ASP A 25 0.99 11.37 9.54
CA ASP A 25 0.21 11.71 10.74
C ASP A 25 -0.96 10.76 11.01
N VAL A 26 -1.23 9.82 10.10
CA VAL A 26 -2.34 8.86 10.23
C VAL A 26 -2.05 7.80 11.31
N SER A 27 -0.78 7.40 11.48
CA SER A 27 -0.40 6.36 12.44
C SER A 27 1.10 6.35 12.75
N HIS A 28 1.48 5.75 13.88
CA HIS A 28 2.90 5.51 14.20
C HIS A 28 3.63 4.71 13.11
N TYR A 29 2.92 3.78 12.45
CA TYR A 29 3.45 3.03 11.32
C TYR A 29 3.83 3.95 10.16
N ALA A 30 2.91 4.81 9.72
CA ALA A 30 3.16 5.74 8.62
C ALA A 30 4.28 6.75 8.96
N LEU A 31 4.30 7.24 10.20
CA LEU A 31 5.38 8.12 10.69
C LEU A 31 6.73 7.40 10.65
N THR A 32 6.81 6.16 11.12
CA THR A 32 8.06 5.38 11.08
C THR A 32 8.56 5.18 9.66
N LYS A 33 7.65 4.92 8.72
CA LYS A 33 7.98 4.78 7.29
C LYS A 33 8.55 6.07 6.72
N SER A 34 7.94 7.22 6.99
CA SER A 34 8.42 8.52 6.50
C SER A 34 9.81 8.87 7.05
N HIS A 35 10.14 8.50 8.28
CA HIS A 35 11.47 8.69 8.85
C HIS A 35 12.56 7.90 8.12
N VAL A 36 12.23 6.71 7.56
CA VAL A 36 13.21 5.95 6.75
C VAL A 36 13.59 6.75 5.52
N VAL A 37 12.62 7.38 4.85
CA VAL A 37 12.88 8.23 3.66
C VAL A 37 13.77 9.43 4.01
N ASP A 38 13.55 10.06 5.17
CA ASP A 38 14.41 11.17 5.61
C ASP A 38 15.86 10.71 5.84
N TRP A 39 16.06 9.52 6.41
CA TRP A 39 17.40 8.92 6.48
C TRP A 39 17.97 8.59 5.11
N MET A 40 17.18 8.08 4.17
CA MET A 40 17.66 7.79 2.81
C MET A 40 18.22 9.03 2.14
N LYS A 41 17.60 10.19 2.30
CA LYS A 41 18.09 11.47 1.77
C LYS A 41 19.49 11.81 2.26
N MET A 42 19.82 11.47 3.52
CA MET A 42 21.15 11.73 4.11
C MET A 42 22.26 10.86 3.52
N PHE A 43 21.93 9.76 2.86
CA PHE A 43 22.89 8.80 2.30
C PHE A 43 22.83 8.71 0.77
N ALA A 44 21.97 9.50 0.13
CA ALA A 44 21.70 9.41 -1.30
C ALA A 44 22.93 9.75 -2.19
N ASP A 45 23.88 10.50 -1.67
CA ASP A 45 25.13 10.81 -2.38
C ASP A 45 26.08 9.60 -2.50
N GLN A 46 25.89 8.57 -1.69
CA GLN A 46 26.80 7.45 -1.54
C GLN A 46 26.24 6.12 -2.07
N VAL A 47 24.90 5.99 -2.08
CA VAL A 47 24.18 4.80 -2.56
C VAL A 47 22.95 5.26 -3.32
N LYS A 48 22.63 4.63 -4.45
CA LYS A 48 21.37 4.88 -5.15
C LYS A 48 20.20 4.51 -4.23
N MET A 49 19.29 5.45 -3.98
CA MET A 49 18.16 5.29 -3.09
C MET A 49 16.85 5.26 -3.86
N VAL A 50 16.08 4.21 -3.66
CA VAL A 50 14.76 4.01 -4.26
C VAL A 50 13.72 3.83 -3.16
N ASP A 51 12.62 4.58 -3.23
CA ASP A 51 11.49 4.47 -2.32
C ASP A 51 10.23 4.08 -3.10
N MET A 52 9.72 2.87 -2.81
CA MET A 52 8.52 2.32 -3.42
C MET A 52 7.33 2.55 -2.50
N LYS A 53 6.49 3.54 -2.77
CA LYS A 53 5.28 3.82 -2.01
C LYS A 53 4.14 2.97 -2.52
N LEU A 54 3.72 2.01 -1.71
CA LEU A 54 2.65 1.09 -2.07
C LEU A 54 1.31 1.57 -1.54
N ASP A 55 0.30 1.40 -2.38
CA ASP A 55 -1.08 1.56 -1.98
C ASP A 55 -1.68 0.25 -1.40
N HIS A 56 -2.99 0.09 -1.43
CA HIS A 56 -3.72 -1.04 -0.84
C HIS A 56 -3.59 -2.28 -1.74
N PHE A 57 -2.44 -2.94 -1.68
CA PHE A 57 -2.24 -4.16 -2.44
C PHE A 57 -2.91 -5.37 -1.76
N TYR A 58 -3.40 -6.28 -2.60
CA TYR A 58 -4.06 -7.51 -2.19
C TYR A 58 -3.63 -8.68 -3.08
N GLY A 59 -3.77 -9.91 -2.59
CA GLY A 59 -3.44 -11.10 -3.38
C GLY A 59 -3.63 -12.40 -2.62
N PRO A 60 -3.32 -13.53 -3.26
CA PRO A 60 -3.42 -14.86 -2.66
C PRO A 60 -2.54 -14.97 -1.41
N LYS A 61 -3.02 -15.73 -0.43
CA LYS A 61 -2.33 -15.98 0.86
C LYS A 61 -2.20 -14.73 1.75
N ASP A 62 -2.94 -13.66 1.47
CA ASP A 62 -3.01 -12.53 2.37
C ASP A 62 -3.63 -12.94 3.72
N LYS A 63 -3.15 -12.32 4.79
CA LYS A 63 -3.70 -12.61 6.13
C LYS A 63 -5.13 -12.05 6.23
N ASN A 64 -6.01 -12.78 6.91
CA ASN A 64 -7.39 -12.34 7.17
C ASN A 64 -7.50 -11.09 8.07
N THR A 65 -6.40 -10.57 8.55
CA THR A 65 -6.32 -9.25 9.22
C THR A 65 -6.33 -8.08 8.23
N LYS A 66 -6.06 -8.34 6.93
CA LYS A 66 -6.17 -7.35 5.88
C LYS A 66 -7.59 -7.28 5.33
N PHE A 67 -8.05 -6.08 5.02
CA PHE A 67 -9.45 -5.78 4.72
C PHE A 67 -10.03 -6.65 3.59
N VAL A 68 -9.36 -6.73 2.45
CA VAL A 68 -9.85 -7.50 1.28
C VAL A 68 -9.97 -8.99 1.63
N ALA A 69 -8.94 -9.56 2.25
CA ALA A 69 -8.92 -10.97 2.64
C ALA A 69 -10.00 -11.26 3.71
N PHE A 70 -10.14 -10.39 4.71
CA PHE A 70 -11.18 -10.49 5.74
C PHE A 70 -12.59 -10.51 5.14
N VAL A 71 -12.91 -9.58 4.25
CA VAL A 71 -14.22 -9.50 3.61
C VAL A 71 -14.45 -10.73 2.73
N LEU A 72 -13.46 -11.10 1.92
CA LEU A 72 -13.56 -12.25 1.02
C LEU A 72 -13.81 -13.56 1.79
N GLU A 73 -13.08 -13.79 2.89
CA GLU A 73 -13.26 -14.97 3.73
C GLU A 73 -14.68 -15.06 4.29
N LYS A 74 -15.21 -13.96 4.82
CA LYS A 74 -16.59 -13.92 5.35
C LYS A 74 -17.63 -14.18 4.27
N LEU A 75 -17.46 -13.58 3.10
CA LEU A 75 -18.35 -13.80 1.96
C LEU A 75 -18.33 -15.25 1.48
N LEU A 76 -17.17 -15.86 1.35
CA LEU A 76 -17.03 -17.27 0.94
C LEU A 76 -17.65 -18.24 1.95
N ARG A 77 -17.59 -17.92 3.24
CA ARG A 77 -18.23 -18.70 4.31
C ARG A 77 -19.73 -18.45 4.42
N ASN A 78 -20.29 -17.51 3.66
CA ASN A 78 -21.67 -17.06 3.80
C ASN A 78 -22.03 -16.70 5.27
N GLU A 79 -21.15 -15.96 5.93
CA GLU A 79 -21.41 -15.45 7.28
C GLU A 79 -22.76 -14.68 7.29
N PRO A 80 -23.54 -14.69 8.38
CA PRO A 80 -24.86 -14.06 8.40
C PRO A 80 -24.80 -12.57 7.99
N SER A 81 -23.81 -11.84 8.51
CA SER A 81 -23.63 -10.43 8.16
C SER A 81 -22.17 -9.97 8.33
N ILE A 82 -21.85 -8.84 7.71
CA ILE A 82 -20.60 -8.09 7.89
C ILE A 82 -20.98 -6.66 8.24
N ASP A 83 -20.56 -6.19 9.42
CA ASP A 83 -20.69 -4.81 9.83
C ASP A 83 -19.53 -3.98 9.23
N LEU A 84 -19.87 -2.87 8.58
CA LEU A 84 -18.97 -2.04 7.80
C LEU A 84 -19.18 -0.56 8.15
N THR A 85 -18.17 0.26 7.90
CA THR A 85 -18.35 1.71 7.85
C THR A 85 -19.34 2.08 6.74
N ALA A 86 -19.69 3.36 6.58
CA ALA A 86 -20.54 3.79 5.45
C ALA A 86 -19.92 3.42 4.07
N GLY A 87 -18.61 3.18 4.04
CA GLY A 87 -17.89 2.68 2.86
C GLY A 87 -17.69 3.72 1.76
N THR A 88 -17.83 5.01 2.08
CA THR A 88 -17.65 6.10 1.12
C THR A 88 -16.18 6.43 0.89
N GLN A 89 -15.29 6.06 1.84
CA GLN A 89 -13.86 6.25 1.67
C GLN A 89 -13.33 5.51 0.44
N THR A 90 -12.47 6.18 -0.31
CA THR A 90 -11.83 5.63 -1.50
C THR A 90 -10.42 5.14 -1.23
N ARG A 91 -9.99 4.14 -1.98
CA ARG A 91 -8.62 3.60 -1.98
C ARG A 91 -8.26 3.17 -3.40
N ASP A 92 -6.98 3.12 -3.67
CA ASP A 92 -6.48 2.44 -4.86
C ASP A 92 -6.11 1.00 -4.49
N PHE A 93 -6.75 0.04 -5.14
CA PHE A 93 -6.50 -1.39 -4.89
C PHE A 93 -5.70 -1.97 -6.05
N ILE A 94 -4.48 -2.40 -5.75
CA ILE A 94 -3.58 -3.00 -6.73
C ILE A 94 -3.35 -4.49 -6.44
N TYR A 95 -3.28 -5.30 -7.49
CA TYR A 95 -2.99 -6.72 -7.33
C TYR A 95 -1.50 -6.94 -7.06
N VAL A 96 -1.18 -7.95 -6.25
CA VAL A 96 0.20 -8.16 -5.78
C VAL A 96 1.19 -8.44 -6.90
N ASP A 97 0.77 -9.10 -7.99
CA ASP A 97 1.66 -9.37 -9.12
C ASP A 97 2.04 -8.08 -9.85
N ASP A 98 1.12 -7.10 -9.95
CA ASP A 98 1.42 -5.78 -10.54
C ASP A 98 2.42 -5.02 -9.67
N VAL A 99 2.33 -5.16 -8.34
CA VAL A 99 3.34 -4.62 -7.42
C VAL A 99 4.70 -5.26 -7.68
N VAL A 100 4.75 -6.60 -7.81
CA VAL A 100 6.00 -7.31 -8.12
C VAL A 100 6.59 -6.85 -9.45
N GLU A 101 5.75 -6.67 -10.48
CA GLU A 101 6.19 -6.16 -11.79
C GLU A 101 6.79 -4.76 -11.68
N ALA A 102 6.20 -3.87 -10.88
CA ALA A 102 6.76 -2.55 -10.61
C ALA A 102 8.16 -2.64 -10.00
N TYR A 103 8.38 -3.50 -9.00
CA TYR A 103 9.71 -3.71 -8.41
C TYR A 103 10.71 -4.24 -9.44
N VAL A 104 10.34 -5.26 -10.21
CA VAL A 104 11.20 -5.83 -11.26
C VAL A 104 11.55 -4.77 -12.30
N THR A 105 10.57 -3.94 -12.70
CA THR A 105 10.80 -2.84 -13.64
C THR A 105 11.82 -1.84 -13.12
N VAL A 106 11.72 -1.43 -11.86
CA VAL A 106 12.70 -0.51 -11.26
C VAL A 106 14.07 -1.16 -11.17
N ILE A 107 14.17 -2.42 -10.76
CA ILE A 107 15.44 -3.15 -10.66
C ILE A 107 16.12 -3.25 -12.01
N ASN A 108 15.37 -3.51 -13.07
CA ASN A 108 15.91 -3.61 -14.44
C ASN A 108 16.32 -2.24 -15.05
N ASN A 109 15.97 -1.14 -14.39
CA ASN A 109 16.28 0.23 -14.84
C ASN A 109 17.10 1.03 -13.81
N LEU A 110 17.83 0.37 -12.93
CA LEU A 110 18.66 1.02 -11.90
C LEU A 110 19.79 1.89 -12.48
N ASP A 111 20.18 1.66 -13.72
CA ASP A 111 21.10 2.51 -14.47
C ASP A 111 20.57 3.93 -14.66
N LYS A 112 19.25 4.10 -14.75
CA LYS A 112 18.57 5.40 -14.87
C LYS A 112 18.41 6.14 -13.53
N ILE A 113 18.68 5.48 -12.41
CA ILE A 113 18.64 6.09 -11.08
C ILE A 113 19.97 6.76 -10.79
N SER A 114 19.93 8.07 -10.50
CA SER A 114 21.11 8.87 -10.15
C SER A 114 21.39 8.85 -8.65
N LEU A 115 22.65 9.08 -8.29
CA LEU A 115 23.03 9.46 -6.92
C LEU A 115 22.56 10.90 -6.60
N GLY A 116 22.54 11.26 -5.33
CA GLY A 116 22.22 12.61 -4.84
C GLY A 116 20.74 12.80 -4.48
N ASN A 117 19.84 11.93 -4.93
CA ASN A 117 18.42 12.02 -4.63
C ASN A 117 17.81 10.64 -4.32
N VAL A 118 16.67 10.64 -3.64
CA VAL A 118 15.83 9.45 -3.49
C VAL A 118 14.85 9.42 -4.66
N ALA A 119 14.96 8.38 -5.50
CA ALA A 119 13.96 8.14 -6.54
C ALA A 119 12.69 7.56 -5.89
N VAL A 120 11.58 8.26 -5.99
CA VAL A 120 10.30 7.88 -5.39
C VAL A 120 9.35 7.39 -6.49
N PHE A 121 8.80 6.20 -6.30
CA PHE A 121 7.79 5.61 -7.18
C PHE A 121 6.53 5.31 -6.39
N GLU A 122 5.42 5.89 -6.80
CA GLU A 122 4.09 5.61 -6.27
C GLU A 122 3.47 4.46 -7.06
N VAL A 123 3.19 3.34 -6.38
CA VAL A 123 2.74 2.09 -7.02
C VAL A 123 1.26 1.88 -6.74
N GLY A 124 0.46 2.13 -7.75
CA GLY A 124 -1.00 2.03 -7.73
C GLY A 124 -1.57 1.87 -9.14
N THR A 125 -2.89 1.77 -9.25
CA THR A 125 -3.62 1.65 -10.52
C THR A 125 -4.13 2.99 -11.03
N ASN A 126 -4.09 4.03 -10.19
CA ASN A 126 -4.72 5.33 -10.38
C ASN A 126 -6.26 5.26 -10.50
N VAL A 127 -6.86 4.19 -9.98
CA VAL A 127 -8.31 4.00 -9.97
C VAL A 127 -8.84 4.07 -8.54
N LYS A 128 -9.48 5.19 -8.22
CA LYS A 128 -10.14 5.38 -6.92
C LYS A 128 -11.38 4.49 -6.81
N THR A 129 -11.33 3.55 -5.88
CA THR A 129 -12.43 2.60 -5.64
C THR A 129 -12.98 2.79 -4.23
N SER A 130 -14.29 3.05 -4.09
CA SER A 130 -14.90 3.13 -2.77
C SER A 130 -14.96 1.75 -2.10
N ILE A 131 -14.82 1.72 -0.78
CA ILE A 131 -14.97 0.48 0.00
C ILE A 131 -16.34 -0.17 -0.24
N ARG A 132 -17.38 0.65 -0.35
CA ARG A 132 -18.74 0.15 -0.64
C ARG A 132 -18.80 -0.57 -1.99
N TYR A 133 -18.23 0.02 -3.03
CA TYR A 133 -18.19 -0.61 -4.36
C TYR A 133 -17.40 -1.91 -4.32
N LEU A 134 -16.20 -1.91 -3.75
CA LEU A 134 -15.36 -3.10 -3.63
C LEU A 134 -16.08 -4.25 -2.95
N VAL A 135 -16.66 -4.01 -1.77
CA VAL A 135 -17.33 -5.05 -0.98
C VAL A 135 -18.57 -5.57 -1.69
N THR A 136 -19.35 -4.68 -2.33
CA THR A 136 -20.51 -5.08 -3.13
C THR A 136 -20.08 -5.96 -4.30
N LYS A 137 -19.01 -5.57 -4.98
CA LYS A 137 -18.46 -6.34 -6.11
C LYS A 137 -17.94 -7.72 -5.68
N LEU A 138 -17.24 -7.80 -4.54
CA LEU A 138 -16.80 -9.08 -3.98
C LEU A 138 -17.99 -9.99 -3.63
N LYS A 139 -19.06 -9.43 -3.06
CA LYS A 139 -20.29 -10.18 -2.76
C LYS A 139 -20.95 -10.72 -4.05
N GLU A 140 -21.05 -9.91 -5.10
CA GLU A 140 -21.56 -10.36 -6.40
C GLU A 140 -20.74 -11.51 -6.98
N LEU A 141 -19.41 -11.35 -7.02
CA LEU A 141 -18.49 -12.35 -7.57
C LEU A 141 -18.53 -13.68 -6.80
N THR A 142 -18.63 -13.62 -5.48
CA THR A 142 -18.73 -14.81 -4.62
C THR A 142 -20.13 -15.40 -4.57
N LYS A 143 -21.14 -14.71 -5.12
CA LYS A 143 -22.57 -15.07 -5.01
C LYS A 143 -23.03 -15.27 -3.56
N SER A 144 -22.38 -14.56 -2.62
CA SER A 144 -22.63 -14.71 -1.19
C SER A 144 -24.01 -14.17 -0.79
N LYS A 145 -24.64 -14.86 0.16
CA LYS A 145 -25.91 -14.44 0.78
C LYS A 145 -25.71 -13.52 1.99
N THR A 146 -24.46 -13.27 2.39
CA THR A 146 -24.11 -12.43 3.55
C THR A 146 -24.77 -11.04 3.46
N VAL A 147 -25.35 -10.57 4.56
CA VAL A 147 -25.89 -9.20 4.64
C VAL A 147 -24.76 -8.21 4.88
N LEU A 148 -24.73 -7.12 4.12
CA LEU A 148 -23.74 -6.05 4.28
C LEU A 148 -24.36 -4.88 5.05
N ASN A 149 -23.97 -4.70 6.30
CA ASN A 149 -24.48 -3.64 7.19
C ASN A 149 -23.60 -2.39 7.08
N PHE A 150 -23.76 -1.62 6.00
CA PHE A 150 -23.03 -0.37 5.82
C PHE A 150 -23.50 0.70 6.80
N GLY A 151 -22.55 1.34 7.48
CA GLY A 151 -22.80 2.36 8.50
C GLY A 151 -22.95 1.82 9.92
N ALA A 152 -22.88 0.50 10.11
CA ALA A 152 -22.93 -0.13 11.44
C ALA A 152 -21.66 0.15 12.26
N VAL A 153 -20.54 0.42 11.61
CA VAL A 153 -19.27 0.76 12.25
C VAL A 153 -18.93 2.23 11.98
N PRO A 154 -18.61 3.04 12.99
CA PRO A 154 -18.17 4.41 12.78
C PRO A 154 -16.79 4.48 12.11
N TYR A 155 -16.51 5.57 11.40
CA TYR A 155 -15.16 5.85 10.92
C TYR A 155 -14.18 6.03 12.08
N ARG A 156 -12.91 5.69 11.84
CA ARG A 156 -11.82 5.99 12.77
C ARG A 156 -11.62 7.51 12.85
N ARG A 157 -11.09 8.00 13.97
CA ARG A 157 -10.89 9.43 14.23
C ARG A 157 -10.09 10.16 13.13
N HIS A 158 -9.16 9.49 12.47
CA HIS A 158 -8.31 10.02 11.40
C HIS A 158 -8.48 9.21 10.10
N GLU A 159 -9.73 8.79 9.81
CA GLU A 159 -10.00 8.08 8.56
C GLU A 159 -9.77 9.01 7.36
N MET A 160 -8.89 8.60 6.46
CA MET A 160 -8.72 9.28 5.17
C MET A 160 -9.91 8.92 4.28
N LEU A 161 -10.76 9.89 4.00
CA LEU A 161 -11.95 9.67 3.16
C LEU A 161 -11.61 9.64 1.68
N ASP A 162 -10.68 10.47 1.25
CA ASP A 162 -10.18 10.53 -0.11
C ASP A 162 -8.70 10.94 -0.13
N TYR A 163 -7.96 10.48 -1.13
CA TYR A 163 -6.60 10.93 -1.40
C TYR A 163 -6.28 10.77 -2.88
N ASP A 164 -5.40 11.64 -3.38
CA ASP A 164 -4.97 11.58 -4.76
C ASP A 164 -3.82 10.58 -4.93
N VAL A 165 -3.98 9.69 -5.90
CA VAL A 165 -2.90 8.84 -6.37
C VAL A 165 -2.28 9.52 -7.58
N ASN A 166 -1.04 9.95 -7.47
CA ASN A 166 -0.28 10.45 -8.61
C ASN A 166 0.57 9.31 -9.17
N THR A 167 0.10 8.67 -10.21
CA THR A 167 0.88 7.74 -11.02
C THR A 167 1.43 8.49 -12.24
N THR A 168 2.47 9.27 -12.05
CA THR A 168 3.24 9.88 -13.14
C THR A 168 4.51 9.11 -13.40
#